data_fedb3174ac52f4b1aa6f3676896801c0
#
_entry.id   fedb3174ac52f4b1aa6f3676896801c0
#
_cell.length_a   1.000
_cell.length_b   1.000
_cell.length_c   1.000
_cell.angle_alpha   90.00
_cell.angle_beta   90.00
_cell.angle_gamma   90.00
#
_symmetry.space_group_name_H-M   'P 1'
#
loop_
_entity.id
_entity.type
_entity.pdbx_description
1 polymer ?
#
loop_
_entity_poly.entity_id
_entity_poly.type
_entity_poly.pdbx_seq_one_letter_code
_entity_poly.pdbx_strand_id
1 'polypeptide(L)'
;MAIETTILDFQLSNTFDQYESYMNAEEQQSMFKQIGVKTFSIGKSLDDPQRATVIFQGPENALYNIFMNPETKPIVEASGHIYEGTKITRWIS
;
A
#
# COMPACT_ATOMS: atom_id res chain seq x y z
N MET A 1 14.25 -6.23 -17.57
CA MET A 1 13.96 -6.30 -16.14
C MET A 1 12.45 -6.16 -15.92
N ALA A 2 11.87 -7.07 -15.16
CA ALA A 2 10.43 -7.04 -14.92
C ALA A 2 10.08 -6.03 -13.83
N ILE A 3 9.03 -5.26 -14.07
CA ILE A 3 8.48 -4.32 -13.09
C ILE A 3 7.08 -4.79 -12.74
N GLU A 4 6.85 -4.98 -11.46
CA GLU A 4 5.52 -5.32 -10.96
C GLU A 4 4.79 -4.08 -10.52
N THR A 5 3.54 -3.93 -11.01
CA THR A 5 2.61 -2.93 -10.50
C THR A 5 1.62 -3.65 -9.60
N THR A 6 1.57 -3.27 -8.34
CA THR A 6 0.69 -3.88 -7.34
C THR A 6 -0.35 -2.86 -6.91
N ILE A 7 -1.62 -3.23 -7.03
CA ILE A 7 -2.73 -2.37 -6.64
C ILE A 7 -3.41 -2.97 -5.44
N LEU A 8 -3.49 -2.20 -4.35
CA LEU A 8 -4.23 -2.59 -3.14
C LEU A 8 -5.49 -1.74 -3.06
N ASP A 9 -6.63 -2.40 -2.84
CA ASP A 9 -7.94 -1.78 -2.69
C ASP A 9 -8.49 -2.24 -1.34
N PHE A 10 -8.78 -1.30 -0.42
CA PHE A 10 -9.01 -1.64 0.98
C PHE A 10 -9.88 -0.60 1.70
N GLN A 11 -10.36 -0.99 2.88
CA GLN A 11 -11.12 -0.11 3.77
C GLN A 11 -10.17 0.56 4.77
N LEU A 12 -10.56 1.76 5.22
CA LEU A 12 -9.81 2.53 6.21
C LEU A 12 -10.53 2.52 7.55
N SER A 13 -9.76 2.43 8.63
CA SER A 13 -10.26 2.60 10.00
C SER A 13 -10.17 4.05 10.48
N ASN A 14 -9.45 4.89 9.74
CA ASN A 14 -9.27 6.32 10.03
C ASN A 14 -9.68 7.15 8.80
N THR A 15 -9.28 8.42 8.78
CA THR A 15 -9.55 9.27 7.61
C THR A 15 -8.52 9.03 6.51
N PHE A 16 -8.91 9.31 5.28
CA PHE A 16 -7.99 9.24 4.15
C PHE A 16 -6.78 10.16 4.36
N ASP A 17 -7.00 11.36 4.89
CA ASP A 17 -5.93 12.32 5.12
C ASP A 17 -4.89 11.77 6.10
N GLN A 18 -5.33 11.08 7.15
CA GLN A 18 -4.44 10.43 8.10
C GLN A 18 -3.65 9.30 7.46
N TYR A 19 -4.31 8.49 6.64
CA TYR A 19 -3.64 7.42 5.90
C TYR A 19 -2.60 7.98 4.95
N GLU A 20 -2.95 9.00 4.18
CA GLU A 20 -2.05 9.62 3.21
C GLU A 20 -0.83 10.22 3.91
N SER A 21 -1.04 10.90 5.04
CA SER A 21 0.06 11.47 5.83
C SER A 21 1.00 10.38 6.32
N TYR A 22 0.47 9.25 6.78
CA TYR A 22 1.27 8.12 7.24
C TYR A 22 2.10 7.55 6.08
N MET A 23 1.49 7.35 4.92
CA MET A 23 2.18 6.79 3.76
C MET A 23 3.25 7.71 3.20
N ASN A 24 3.05 9.03 3.32
CA ASN A 24 4.02 10.01 2.85
C ASN A 24 5.09 10.34 3.88
N ALA A 25 5.00 9.77 5.08
CA ALA A 25 6.02 9.97 6.10
C ALA A 25 7.37 9.46 5.62
N GLU A 26 8.43 10.16 6.01
CA GLU A 26 9.80 9.84 5.59
C GLU A 26 10.18 8.39 5.91
N GLU A 27 9.77 7.89 7.08
CA GLU A 27 10.07 6.52 7.50
C GLU A 27 9.49 5.49 6.54
N GLN A 28 8.25 5.69 6.09
CA GLN A 28 7.60 4.78 5.15
C GLN A 28 8.24 4.85 3.78
N GLN A 29 8.52 6.05 3.30
CA GLN A 29 9.16 6.23 2.00
C GLN A 29 10.57 5.65 1.98
N SER A 30 11.30 5.79 3.08
CA SER A 30 12.63 5.19 3.24
C SER A 30 12.58 3.67 3.16
N MET A 31 11.60 3.06 3.83
CA MET A 31 11.43 1.61 3.82
C MET A 31 11.15 1.10 2.39
N PHE A 32 10.24 1.76 1.69
CA PHE A 32 9.92 1.38 0.31
C PHE A 32 11.13 1.55 -0.60
N LYS A 33 11.89 2.61 -0.43
CA LYS A 33 13.08 2.88 -1.23
C LYS A 33 14.12 1.77 -1.04
N GLN A 34 14.28 1.25 0.17
CA GLN A 34 15.24 0.19 0.46
C GLN A 34 14.96 -1.10 -0.32
N ILE A 35 13.70 -1.37 -0.60
CA ILE A 35 13.30 -2.56 -1.37
C ILE A 35 13.05 -2.26 -2.84
N GLY A 36 13.34 -1.04 -3.27
CA GLY A 36 13.17 -0.64 -4.66
C GLY A 36 11.73 -0.40 -5.08
N VAL A 37 10.83 -0.21 -4.12
CA VAL A 37 9.40 0.00 -4.40
C VAL A 37 9.09 1.50 -4.37
N LYS A 38 8.29 1.93 -5.33
CA LYS A 38 7.82 3.31 -5.45
C LYS A 38 6.30 3.35 -5.26
N THR A 39 5.82 4.27 -4.43
CA THR A 39 4.39 4.56 -4.36
C THR A 39 4.03 5.41 -5.57
N PHE A 40 3.27 4.83 -6.49
CA PHE A 40 2.91 5.51 -7.73
C PHE A 40 1.73 6.45 -7.52
N SER A 41 0.71 6.00 -6.78
CA SER A 41 -0.50 6.78 -6.57
C SER A 41 -1.25 6.30 -5.34
N ILE A 42 -1.91 7.22 -4.65
CA ILE A 42 -2.82 6.94 -3.54
C ILE A 42 -4.12 7.66 -3.86
N GLY A 43 -5.25 6.97 -3.75
CA GLY A 43 -6.55 7.56 -4.06
C GLY A 43 -7.62 7.17 -3.07
N LYS A 44 -8.57 8.09 -2.88
CA LYS A 44 -9.76 7.86 -2.08
C LYS A 44 -10.93 7.55 -3.02
N SER A 45 -11.79 6.62 -2.64
CA SER A 45 -12.98 6.31 -3.43
C SER A 45 -13.90 7.52 -3.49
N LEU A 46 -14.48 7.77 -4.66
CA LEU A 46 -15.48 8.82 -4.83
C LEU A 46 -16.78 8.49 -4.12
N ASP A 47 -17.09 7.20 -4.01
CA ASP A 47 -18.36 6.73 -3.48
C ASP A 47 -18.31 6.40 -1.99
N ASP A 48 -17.12 6.16 -1.45
CA ASP A 48 -16.96 5.75 -0.05
C ASP A 48 -15.69 6.37 0.53
N PRO A 49 -15.81 7.38 1.42
CA PRO A 49 -14.64 8.07 1.98
C PRO A 49 -13.78 7.18 2.88
N GLN A 50 -14.28 6.00 3.27
CA GLN A 50 -13.53 5.03 4.06
C GLN A 50 -12.86 3.97 3.20
N ARG A 51 -12.88 4.11 1.87
CA ARG A 51 -12.26 3.18 0.95
C ARG A 51 -11.16 3.88 0.19
N ALA A 52 -10.00 3.21 0.08
CA ALA A 52 -8.84 3.77 -0.58
C ALA A 52 -8.15 2.74 -1.46
N THR A 53 -7.31 3.23 -2.35
CA THR A 53 -6.46 2.39 -3.18
C THR A 53 -5.06 2.97 -3.18
N VAL A 54 -4.06 2.09 -3.27
CA VAL A 54 -2.68 2.51 -3.44
C VAL A 54 -2.04 1.66 -4.53
N ILE A 55 -1.24 2.31 -5.36
CA ILE A 55 -0.56 1.66 -6.48
C ILE A 55 0.94 1.75 -6.24
N PHE A 56 1.61 0.60 -6.24
CA PHE A 56 3.07 0.52 -6.08
C PHE A 56 3.70 -0.06 -7.32
N GLN A 57 4.95 0.33 -7.58
CA GLN A 57 5.77 -0.25 -8.64
C GLN A 57 7.14 -0.59 -8.09
N GLY A 58 7.68 -1.74 -8.51
CA GLY A 58 9.00 -2.18 -8.07
C GLY A 58 9.37 -3.54 -8.63
N PRO A 59 10.44 -4.14 -8.09
CA PRO A 59 10.86 -5.47 -8.53
C PRO A 59 9.75 -6.49 -8.26
N GLU A 60 9.70 -7.52 -9.08
CA GLU A 60 8.70 -8.60 -8.94
C GLU A 60 8.75 -9.18 -7.53
N ASN A 61 7.58 -9.31 -6.91
CA ASN A 61 7.37 -9.86 -5.56
C ASN A 61 7.89 -8.99 -4.40
N ALA A 62 8.56 -7.88 -4.65
CA ALA A 62 9.15 -7.09 -3.56
C ALA A 62 8.10 -6.59 -2.57
N LEU A 63 7.05 -5.93 -3.06
CA LEU A 63 5.98 -5.47 -2.18
C LEU A 63 5.14 -6.63 -1.67
N TYR A 64 4.82 -7.58 -2.56
CA TYR A 64 3.95 -8.70 -2.23
C TYR A 64 4.49 -9.50 -1.03
N ASN A 65 5.78 -9.81 -1.05
CA ASN A 65 6.41 -10.59 0.01
C ASN A 65 6.35 -9.86 1.36
N ILE A 66 6.51 -8.54 1.36
CA ILE A 66 6.40 -7.75 2.58
C ILE A 66 4.96 -7.69 3.06
N PHE A 67 4.03 -7.40 2.15
CA PHE A 67 2.62 -7.28 2.51
C PHE A 67 2.06 -8.58 3.08
N MET A 68 2.47 -9.72 2.52
CA MET A 68 1.99 -11.03 2.95
C MET A 68 2.70 -11.57 4.19
N ASN A 69 3.77 -10.92 4.65
CA ASN A 69 4.48 -11.32 5.86
C ASN A 69 3.61 -10.99 7.08
N PRO A 70 3.28 -11.98 7.95
CA PRO A 70 2.44 -11.72 9.12
C PRO A 70 2.98 -10.62 10.05
N GLU A 71 4.28 -10.42 10.09
CA GLU A 71 4.90 -9.38 10.92
C GLU A 71 4.60 -7.97 10.41
N THR A 72 4.22 -7.84 9.15
CA THR A 72 3.90 -6.56 8.53
C THR A 72 2.47 -6.11 8.87
N LYS A 73 1.58 -7.04 9.20
CA LYS A 73 0.18 -6.74 9.45
C LYS A 73 -0.03 -5.61 10.48
N PRO A 74 0.62 -5.63 11.65
CA PRO A 74 0.44 -4.53 12.62
C PRO A 74 0.89 -3.18 12.06
N ILE A 75 1.95 -3.18 11.23
CA ILE A 75 2.46 -1.96 10.62
C ILE A 75 1.46 -1.41 9.62
N VAL A 76 0.88 -2.28 8.80
CA VAL A 76 -0.15 -1.91 7.83
C VAL A 76 -1.36 -1.33 8.56
N GLU A 77 -1.82 -1.98 9.62
CA GLU A 77 -2.99 -1.53 10.37
C GLU A 77 -2.75 -0.23 11.12
N ALA A 78 -1.52 0.05 11.50
CA ALA A 78 -1.16 1.30 12.15
C ALA A 78 -1.40 2.51 11.23
N SER A 79 -1.36 2.33 9.92
CA SER A 79 -1.64 3.41 8.96
C SER A 79 -3.14 3.72 8.82
N GLY A 80 -4.00 2.85 9.34
CA GLY A 80 -5.44 2.92 9.14
C GLY A 80 -5.95 1.98 8.06
N HIS A 81 -5.07 1.28 7.37
CA HIS A 81 -5.42 0.28 6.37
C HIS A 81 -5.97 -0.96 7.08
N ILE A 82 -7.22 -1.28 6.86
CA ILE A 82 -7.81 -2.52 7.40
C ILE A 82 -7.30 -3.68 6.54
N TYR A 83 -6.45 -4.50 7.13
CA TYR A 83 -5.77 -5.58 6.42
C TYR A 83 -6.77 -6.60 5.87
N GLU A 84 -7.78 -6.96 6.66
CA GLU A 84 -8.80 -7.92 6.25
C GLU A 84 -9.62 -7.37 5.09
N GLY A 85 -9.86 -8.22 4.10
CA GLY A 85 -10.66 -7.83 2.94
C GLY A 85 -9.92 -7.01 1.90
N THR A 86 -8.61 -6.79 2.07
CA THR A 86 -7.81 -6.10 1.06
C THR A 86 -7.79 -6.90 -0.24
N LYS A 87 -8.11 -6.23 -1.34
CA LYS A 87 -8.01 -6.83 -2.68
C LYS A 87 -6.66 -6.46 -3.27
N ILE A 88 -5.93 -7.45 -3.75
CA ILE A 88 -4.62 -7.26 -4.35
C ILE A 88 -4.70 -7.68 -5.80
N THR A 89 -4.31 -6.78 -6.70
CA THR A 89 -4.11 -7.13 -8.11
C THR A 89 -2.66 -6.85 -8.46
N ARG A 90 -2.08 -7.74 -9.26
CA ARG A 90 -0.66 -7.71 -9.59
C ARG A 90 -0.49 -7.77 -11.09
N TRP A 91 0.33 -6.86 -11.62
CA TRP A 91 0.57 -6.73 -13.06
C TRP A 91 2.07 -6.68 -13.29
N ILE A 92 2.54 -7.37 -14.32
CA ILE A 92 3.97 -7.42 -14.64
C ILE A 92 4.20 -6.83 -16.03
N SER A 93 5.25 -6.06 -16.16
CA SER A 93 5.60 -5.48 -17.46
C SER A 93 7.12 -5.40 -17.67
#